data_82ccebb6490515955969ae27a26cc453
#
_entry.id   82ccebb6490515955969ae27a26cc453
#
_cell.length_a   1.000
_cell.length_b   1.000
_cell.length_c   1.000
_cell.angle_alpha   90.00
_cell.angle_beta   90.00
_cell.angle_gamma   90.00
#
_symmetry.space_group_name_H-M   'P 1'
#
loop_
_entity.id
_entity.type
_entity.pdbx_description
1 polymer ?
#
loop_
_entity_poly.entity_id
_entity_poly.type
_entity_poly.pdbx_seq_one_letter_code
_entity_poly.pdbx_strand_id
1 'polypeptide(L)'
;MNVELINKNEVKLLFTTWSQVASVCYDSTIKSPDAIGKHCMKSGHFSGSRGIYFIFKITDCPRYVIDQMVRHEVGVFKNVQSFRYVNKDSFGYEIPAEIKNNEELLNKYKKHMEDTVALYDEIQNYIVDSGKSKERANEQARYVLPMATYSAVCIGFTIEALIHYM
;
A
#
# COMPACT_ATOMS: atom_id res chain seq x y z
N MET A 1 -7.46 6.44 -6.73
CA MET A 1 -6.93 5.31 -5.91
C MET A 1 -7.67 4.04 -6.27
N ASN A 2 -6.94 2.97 -6.63
CA ASN A 2 -7.49 1.65 -6.94
C ASN A 2 -6.98 0.63 -5.92
N VAL A 3 -7.86 -0.28 -5.47
CA VAL A 3 -7.55 -1.31 -4.45
C VAL A 3 -7.90 -2.67 -5.01
N GLU A 4 -6.95 -3.59 -5.01
CA GLU A 4 -7.11 -4.96 -5.49
C GLU A 4 -6.61 -5.97 -4.46
N LEU A 5 -7.44 -6.95 -4.09
CA LEU A 5 -7.01 -8.12 -3.33
C LEU A 5 -6.32 -9.10 -4.29
N ILE A 6 -4.99 -9.26 -4.17
CA ILE A 6 -4.20 -10.02 -5.13
C ILE A 6 -4.09 -11.52 -4.83
N ASN A 7 -4.31 -11.94 -3.59
CA ASN A 7 -4.22 -13.33 -3.16
C ASN A 7 -5.60 -13.97 -2.89
N LYS A 8 -6.55 -13.77 -3.80
CA LYS A 8 -7.95 -14.24 -3.66
C LYS A 8 -8.07 -15.75 -3.43
N ASN A 9 -7.20 -16.55 -4.04
CA ASN A 9 -7.27 -18.01 -3.93
C ASN A 9 -6.82 -18.47 -2.54
N GLU A 10 -5.79 -17.91 -1.98
CA GLU A 10 -5.30 -18.20 -0.62
C GLU A 10 -6.35 -17.79 0.43
N VAL A 11 -6.99 -16.63 0.22
CA VAL A 11 -8.06 -16.13 1.10
C VAL A 11 -9.29 -17.06 1.08
N LYS A 12 -9.62 -17.68 -0.07
CA LYS A 12 -10.69 -18.69 -0.12
C LYS A 12 -10.42 -19.91 0.76
N LEU A 13 -9.16 -20.24 0.99
CA LEU A 13 -8.73 -21.35 1.85
C LEU A 13 -8.51 -20.93 3.30
N LEU A 14 -8.82 -19.69 3.67
CA LEU A 14 -8.58 -19.13 5.01
C LEU A 14 -9.01 -20.09 6.13
N PHE A 15 -10.27 -20.49 6.14
CA PHE A 15 -10.80 -21.33 7.23
C PHE A 15 -10.25 -22.76 7.20
N THR A 16 -9.95 -23.28 6.01
CA THR A 16 -9.31 -24.60 5.86
C THR A 16 -7.90 -24.57 6.45
N THR A 17 -7.09 -23.59 6.08
CA THR A 17 -5.72 -23.42 6.61
C THR A 17 -5.75 -23.15 8.10
N TRP A 18 -6.66 -22.30 8.57
CA TRP A 18 -6.82 -22.03 10.00
C TRP A 18 -7.23 -23.27 10.79
N SER A 19 -8.12 -24.10 10.22
CA SER A 19 -8.51 -25.38 10.84
C SER A 19 -7.32 -26.33 11.00
N GLN A 20 -6.45 -26.42 9.98
CA GLN A 20 -5.24 -27.24 10.05
C GLN A 20 -4.28 -26.76 11.15
N VAL A 21 -4.05 -25.46 11.24
CA VAL A 21 -3.17 -24.88 12.28
C VAL A 21 -3.77 -25.08 13.67
N ALA A 22 -5.04 -24.78 13.84
CA ALA A 22 -5.70 -24.87 15.15
C ALA A 22 -5.89 -26.33 15.64
N SER A 23 -6.05 -27.29 14.74
CA SER A 23 -6.19 -28.71 15.11
C SER A 23 -4.98 -29.24 15.88
N VAL A 24 -3.79 -28.73 15.59
CA VAL A 24 -2.54 -29.09 16.30
C VAL A 24 -2.61 -28.67 17.76
N CYS A 25 -3.13 -27.47 18.05
CA CYS A 25 -3.22 -26.95 19.43
C CYS A 25 -4.20 -27.73 20.31
N TYR A 26 -5.21 -28.35 19.70
CA TYR A 26 -6.30 -29.03 20.42
C TYR A 26 -6.26 -30.55 20.24
N ASP A 27 -5.25 -31.09 19.58
CA ASP A 27 -5.15 -32.51 19.19
C ASP A 27 -6.46 -33.04 18.59
N SER A 28 -7.03 -32.24 17.70
CA SER A 28 -8.39 -32.46 17.19
C SER A 28 -8.40 -33.06 15.81
N THR A 29 -9.23 -34.07 15.59
CA THR A 29 -9.52 -34.59 14.24
C THR A 29 -10.37 -33.62 13.44
N ILE A 30 -9.92 -33.24 12.25
CA ILE A 30 -10.66 -32.34 11.33
C ILE A 30 -11.77 -33.13 10.66
N LYS A 31 -13.02 -32.95 11.09
CA LYS A 31 -14.21 -33.59 10.50
C LYS A 31 -14.73 -32.83 9.27
N SER A 32 -14.51 -31.53 9.21
CA SER A 32 -14.87 -30.64 8.09
C SER A 32 -13.74 -29.63 7.86
N PRO A 33 -13.36 -29.36 6.60
CA PRO A 33 -12.17 -28.54 6.29
C PRO A 33 -12.13 -27.20 7.01
N ASP A 34 -13.26 -26.52 7.21
CA ASP A 34 -13.32 -25.16 7.74
C ASP A 34 -13.92 -25.06 9.15
N ALA A 35 -14.38 -26.18 9.74
CA ALA A 35 -15.19 -26.12 10.96
C ALA A 35 -14.43 -25.50 12.16
N ILE A 36 -13.19 -25.93 12.37
CA ILE A 36 -12.35 -25.46 13.48
C ILE A 36 -11.99 -23.98 13.29
N GLY A 37 -11.57 -23.58 12.06
CA GLY A 37 -11.25 -22.19 11.76
C GLY A 37 -12.43 -21.24 11.95
N LYS A 38 -13.63 -21.64 11.50
CA LYS A 38 -14.87 -20.87 11.72
C LYS A 38 -15.24 -20.77 13.20
N HIS A 39 -15.04 -21.84 13.95
CA HIS A 39 -15.23 -21.83 15.41
C HIS A 39 -14.24 -20.88 16.09
N CYS A 40 -12.95 -20.96 15.77
CA CYS A 40 -11.92 -20.09 16.30
C CYS A 40 -12.22 -18.61 16.02
N MET A 41 -12.66 -18.27 14.82
CA MET A 41 -13.07 -16.91 14.47
C MET A 41 -14.23 -16.42 15.36
N LYS A 42 -15.29 -17.21 15.52
CA LYS A 42 -16.44 -16.85 16.34
C LYS A 42 -16.08 -16.68 17.81
N SER A 43 -15.08 -17.41 18.29
CA SER A 43 -14.62 -17.39 19.68
C SER A 43 -13.49 -16.38 19.94
N GLY A 44 -13.08 -15.60 18.93
CA GLY A 44 -11.99 -14.63 19.07
C GLY A 44 -10.58 -15.24 19.19
N HIS A 45 -10.39 -16.51 18.80
CA HIS A 45 -9.12 -17.22 18.90
C HIS A 45 -8.30 -17.04 17.61
N PHE A 46 -7.70 -15.86 17.39
CA PHE A 46 -7.03 -15.48 16.14
C PHE A 46 -5.60 -16.03 15.97
N SER A 47 -5.00 -16.66 16.98
CA SER A 47 -3.59 -17.11 16.91
C SER A 47 -3.29 -18.00 15.68
N GLY A 48 -4.21 -18.91 15.34
CA GLY A 48 -4.06 -19.82 14.19
C GLY A 48 -4.19 -19.13 12.82
N SER A 49 -4.70 -17.90 12.76
CA SER A 49 -4.85 -17.15 11.50
C SER A 49 -3.67 -16.21 11.22
N ARG A 50 -2.73 -16.04 12.15
CA ARG A 50 -1.63 -15.05 12.02
C ARG A 50 -0.65 -15.32 10.86
N GLY A 51 -0.61 -16.54 10.35
CA GLY A 51 0.15 -16.90 9.15
C GLY A 51 -0.58 -16.62 7.82
N ILE A 52 -1.83 -16.12 7.87
CA ILE A 52 -2.68 -15.91 6.71
C ILE A 52 -2.89 -14.42 6.51
N TYR A 53 -2.53 -13.92 5.32
CA TYR A 53 -2.62 -12.50 4.99
C TYR A 53 -3.67 -12.23 3.93
N PHE A 54 -4.35 -11.09 4.06
CA PHE A 54 -5.11 -10.44 2.99
C PHE A 54 -4.17 -9.43 2.34
N ILE A 55 -3.78 -9.67 1.09
CA ILE A 55 -2.75 -8.87 0.42
C ILE A 55 -3.41 -7.97 -0.61
N PHE A 56 -3.31 -6.67 -0.38
CA PHE A 56 -3.86 -5.65 -1.25
C PHE A 56 -2.76 -4.93 -2.04
N LYS A 57 -2.97 -4.82 -3.36
CA LYS A 57 -2.24 -3.87 -4.20
C LYS A 57 -3.06 -2.60 -4.30
N ILE A 58 -2.48 -1.48 -3.93
CA ILE A 58 -3.11 -0.16 -3.97
C ILE A 58 -2.29 0.71 -4.92
N THR A 59 -2.94 1.26 -5.96
CA THR A 59 -2.34 2.16 -6.95
C THR A 59 -3.04 3.50 -6.95
N ASP A 60 -2.41 4.51 -7.56
CA ASP A 60 -2.89 5.90 -7.57
C ASP A 60 -3.21 6.40 -6.16
N CYS A 61 -2.32 6.06 -5.23
CA CYS A 61 -2.46 6.38 -3.83
C CYS A 61 -1.55 7.58 -3.49
N PRO A 62 -2.09 8.70 -3.00
CA PRO A 62 -1.27 9.84 -2.61
C PRO A 62 -0.27 9.45 -1.54
N ARG A 63 0.93 10.01 -1.61
CA ARG A 63 2.01 9.68 -0.68
C ARG A 63 1.63 9.89 0.78
N TYR A 64 0.88 10.95 1.10
CA TYR A 64 0.42 11.20 2.47
C TYR A 64 -0.45 10.08 3.05
N VAL A 65 -1.26 9.41 2.20
CA VAL A 65 -2.07 8.25 2.63
C VAL A 65 -1.16 7.07 2.96
N ILE A 66 -0.18 6.79 2.09
CA ILE A 66 0.80 5.72 2.33
C ILE A 66 1.57 5.96 3.63
N ASP A 67 1.98 7.20 3.91
CA ASP A 67 2.71 7.55 5.13
C ASP A 67 1.86 7.37 6.41
N GLN A 68 0.52 7.43 6.32
CA GLN A 68 -0.36 7.02 7.41
C GLN A 68 -0.48 5.50 7.51
N MET A 69 -0.64 4.81 6.36
CA MET A 69 -0.78 3.35 6.33
C MET A 69 0.46 2.64 6.88
N VAL A 70 1.67 3.15 6.64
CA VAL A 70 2.91 2.52 7.09
C VAL A 70 3.14 2.58 8.61
N ARG A 71 2.33 3.32 9.35
CA ARG A 71 2.36 3.37 10.83
C ARG A 71 1.75 2.14 11.50
N HIS A 72 0.93 1.38 10.78
CA HIS A 72 0.38 0.12 11.27
C HIS A 72 1.43 -0.98 11.10
N GLU A 73 1.87 -1.61 12.19
CA GLU A 73 2.99 -2.57 12.16
C GLU A 73 2.58 -3.98 12.58
N VAL A 74 1.72 -4.11 13.60
CA VAL A 74 1.37 -5.41 14.17
C VAL A 74 0.47 -6.19 13.19
N GLY A 75 0.96 -7.33 12.71
CA GLY A 75 0.26 -8.17 11.75
C GLY A 75 0.15 -7.58 10.34
N VAL A 76 1.02 -6.62 10.00
CA VAL A 76 1.02 -5.91 8.71
C VAL A 76 2.40 -5.97 8.07
N PHE A 77 2.46 -6.29 6.77
CA PHE A 77 3.66 -6.05 5.97
C PHE A 77 3.37 -5.04 4.85
N LYS A 78 4.42 -4.39 4.35
CA LYS A 78 4.31 -3.30 3.39
C LYS A 78 5.47 -3.30 2.41
N ASN A 79 5.15 -3.16 1.11
CA ASN A 79 6.12 -2.89 0.06
C ASN A 79 5.67 -1.64 -0.68
N VAL A 80 6.34 -0.53 -0.41
CA VAL A 80 6.02 0.78 -0.99
C VAL A 80 6.85 1.02 -2.25
N GLN A 81 6.21 1.50 -3.30
CA GLN A 81 6.88 1.89 -4.54
C GLN A 81 7.95 2.94 -4.25
N SER A 82 9.16 2.69 -4.75
CA SER A 82 10.29 3.59 -4.57
C SER A 82 10.44 4.54 -5.74
N PHE A 83 10.39 5.84 -5.49
CA PHE A 83 10.64 6.87 -6.49
C PHE A 83 12.09 6.92 -7.02
N ARG A 84 12.99 6.09 -6.51
CA ARG A 84 14.33 5.90 -7.09
C ARG A 84 14.31 5.16 -8.42
N TYR A 85 13.34 4.22 -8.57
CA TYR A 85 13.29 3.27 -9.69
C TYR A 85 12.14 3.53 -10.65
N VAL A 86 11.19 4.38 -10.31
CA VAL A 86 10.00 4.66 -11.12
C VAL A 86 10.21 5.91 -11.95
N ASN A 87 9.79 5.88 -13.23
CA ASN A 87 9.83 7.05 -14.09
C ASN A 87 8.72 8.03 -13.68
N LYS A 88 9.03 9.34 -13.80
CA LYS A 88 8.11 10.44 -13.52
C LYS A 88 6.81 10.43 -14.33
N ASP A 89 6.85 9.88 -15.56
CA ASP A 89 5.69 9.83 -16.48
C ASP A 89 4.49 9.08 -15.87
N SER A 90 4.72 8.34 -14.77
CA SER A 90 3.69 7.68 -14.00
C SER A 90 3.21 8.48 -12.78
N PHE A 91 3.74 9.70 -12.54
CA PHE A 91 3.38 10.50 -11.38
C PHE A 91 2.14 11.37 -11.65
N GLY A 92 0.95 10.82 -11.34
CA GLY A 92 -0.22 11.64 -11.13
C GLY A 92 -0.23 12.27 -9.72
N TYR A 93 -1.25 13.05 -9.42
CA TYR A 93 -1.43 13.65 -8.10
C TYR A 93 -2.90 13.77 -7.71
N GLU A 94 -3.16 13.79 -6.43
CA GLU A 94 -4.49 14.02 -5.88
C GLU A 94 -4.81 15.51 -5.84
N ILE A 95 -6.04 15.84 -6.19
CA ILE A 95 -6.60 17.18 -6.03
C ILE A 95 -7.56 17.14 -4.83
N PRO A 96 -7.30 17.95 -3.76
CA PRO A 96 -8.20 18.00 -2.61
C PRO A 96 -9.63 18.33 -3.03
N ALA A 97 -10.61 17.62 -2.46
CA ALA A 97 -12.01 17.75 -2.87
C ALA A 97 -12.52 19.18 -2.66
N GLU A 98 -12.09 19.84 -1.60
CA GLU A 98 -12.54 21.16 -1.16
C GLU A 98 -12.16 22.29 -2.13
N ILE A 99 -11.07 22.13 -2.91
CA ILE A 99 -10.64 23.15 -3.87
C ILE A 99 -11.21 22.94 -5.28
N LYS A 100 -11.86 21.80 -5.56
CA LYS A 100 -12.37 21.47 -6.91
C LYS A 100 -13.40 22.47 -7.44
N ASN A 101 -14.14 23.10 -6.55
CA ASN A 101 -15.18 24.10 -6.89
C ASN A 101 -14.66 25.55 -6.85
N ASN A 102 -13.37 25.76 -6.58
CA ASN A 102 -12.72 27.07 -6.63
C ASN A 102 -11.75 27.10 -7.80
N GLU A 103 -12.20 27.62 -8.94
CA GLU A 103 -11.45 27.58 -10.21
C GLU A 103 -10.07 28.28 -10.08
N GLU A 104 -10.00 29.42 -9.41
CA GLU A 104 -8.74 30.16 -9.23
C GLU A 104 -7.73 29.34 -8.42
N LEU A 105 -8.17 28.77 -7.29
CA LEU A 105 -7.30 27.98 -6.42
C LEU A 105 -6.91 26.65 -7.08
N LEU A 106 -7.84 26.02 -7.81
CA LEU A 106 -7.59 24.81 -8.58
C LEU A 106 -6.52 25.05 -9.65
N ASN A 107 -6.60 26.15 -10.38
CA ASN A 107 -5.62 26.48 -11.41
C ASN A 107 -4.24 26.79 -10.81
N LYS A 108 -4.16 27.49 -9.68
CA LYS A 108 -2.92 27.70 -8.94
C LYS A 108 -2.32 26.38 -8.46
N TYR A 109 -3.15 25.47 -7.96
CA TYR A 109 -2.70 24.16 -7.50
C TYR A 109 -2.13 23.32 -8.67
N LYS A 110 -2.85 23.23 -9.80
CA LYS A 110 -2.39 22.51 -10.99
C LYS A 110 -1.06 23.06 -11.50
N LYS A 111 -0.98 24.40 -11.61
CA LYS A 111 0.27 25.05 -12.03
C LYS A 111 1.44 24.72 -11.09
N HIS A 112 1.22 24.74 -9.78
CA HIS A 112 2.24 24.35 -8.82
C HIS A 112 2.73 22.90 -9.03
N MET A 113 1.81 21.98 -9.32
CA MET A 113 2.17 20.58 -9.59
C MET A 113 2.98 20.44 -10.89
N GLU A 114 2.61 21.19 -11.95
CA GLU A 114 3.34 21.25 -13.22
C GLU A 114 4.74 21.83 -13.03
N ASP A 115 4.85 22.95 -12.34
CA ASP A 115 6.14 23.60 -12.03
C ASP A 115 7.05 22.65 -11.20
N THR A 116 6.46 21.86 -10.31
CA THR A 116 7.19 20.85 -9.53
C THR A 116 7.75 19.72 -10.41
N VAL A 117 6.98 19.25 -11.38
CA VAL A 117 7.44 18.21 -12.31
C VAL A 117 8.58 18.76 -13.18
N ALA A 118 8.46 20.00 -13.66
CA ALA A 118 9.52 20.66 -14.41
C ALA A 118 10.82 20.78 -13.58
N LEU A 119 10.73 21.19 -12.33
CA LEU A 119 11.88 21.27 -11.42
C LEU A 119 12.49 19.88 -11.14
N TYR A 120 11.65 18.84 -10.98
CA TYR A 120 12.13 17.47 -10.86
C TYR A 120 13.02 17.09 -12.06
N ASP A 121 12.58 17.42 -13.27
CA ASP A 121 13.31 17.14 -14.50
C ASP A 121 14.62 17.89 -14.61
N GLU A 122 14.60 19.18 -14.25
CA GLU A 122 15.81 20.00 -14.26
C GLU A 122 16.87 19.42 -13.31
N ILE A 123 16.47 19.04 -12.09
CA ILE A 123 17.38 18.42 -11.11
C ILE A 123 17.89 17.07 -11.63
N GLN A 124 16.99 16.24 -12.18
CA GLN A 124 17.36 14.93 -12.71
C GLN A 124 18.40 15.06 -13.84
N ASN A 125 18.13 15.92 -14.83
CA ASN A 125 18.99 16.14 -15.96
C ASN A 125 20.36 16.69 -15.53
N TYR A 126 20.39 17.71 -14.68
CA TYR A 126 21.63 18.27 -14.14
C TYR A 126 22.53 17.20 -13.49
N ILE A 127 21.93 16.29 -12.71
CA ILE A 127 22.68 15.23 -12.03
C ILE A 127 23.18 14.17 -13.02
N VAL A 128 22.37 13.80 -14.02
CA VAL A 128 22.78 12.87 -15.09
C VAL A 128 23.90 13.46 -15.91
N ASP A 129 23.81 14.73 -16.31
CA ASP A 129 24.82 15.44 -17.09
C ASP A 129 26.14 15.61 -16.32
N SER A 130 26.08 15.58 -14.99
CA SER A 130 27.27 15.52 -14.12
C SER A 130 27.92 14.14 -14.03
N GLY A 131 27.46 13.15 -14.83
CA GLY A 131 28.00 11.80 -14.92
C GLY A 131 27.51 10.84 -13.82
N LYS A 132 26.43 11.17 -13.09
CA LYS A 132 25.81 10.28 -12.09
C LYS A 132 24.78 9.37 -12.75
N SER A 133 24.49 8.23 -12.09
CA SER A 133 23.47 7.30 -12.58
C SER A 133 22.06 7.92 -12.50
N LYS A 134 21.17 7.46 -13.38
CA LYS A 134 19.75 7.85 -13.36
C LYS A 134 19.07 7.54 -12.03
N GLU A 135 19.44 6.42 -11.39
CA GLU A 135 18.94 6.06 -10.06
C GLU A 135 19.32 7.11 -9.01
N ARG A 136 20.58 7.58 -9.03
CA ARG A 136 21.04 8.65 -8.13
C ARG A 136 20.36 9.98 -8.42
N ALA A 137 20.13 10.28 -9.69
CA ALA A 137 19.39 11.47 -10.10
C ALA A 137 17.94 11.44 -9.59
N ASN A 138 17.22 10.34 -9.77
CA ASN A 138 15.88 10.15 -9.23
C ASN A 138 15.85 10.29 -7.71
N GLU A 139 16.84 9.71 -7.02
CA GLU A 139 16.94 9.79 -5.56
C GLU A 139 17.01 11.23 -5.06
N GLN A 140 17.69 12.11 -5.78
CA GLN A 140 17.79 13.52 -5.41
C GLN A 140 16.61 14.35 -5.92
N ALA A 141 16.19 14.14 -7.15
CA ALA A 141 15.08 14.88 -7.74
C ALA A 141 13.76 14.69 -6.98
N ARG A 142 13.51 13.51 -6.41
CA ARG A 142 12.28 13.23 -5.63
C ARG A 142 12.07 14.13 -4.41
N TYR A 143 13.07 14.88 -3.97
CA TYR A 143 12.91 15.80 -2.82
C TYR A 143 11.91 16.92 -3.08
N VAL A 144 11.66 17.28 -4.34
CA VAL A 144 10.70 18.32 -4.70
C VAL A 144 9.25 17.78 -4.79
N LEU A 145 9.05 16.45 -4.83
CA LEU A 145 7.73 15.87 -5.05
C LEU A 145 6.80 16.11 -3.86
N PRO A 146 5.60 16.69 -4.09
CA PRO A 146 4.61 16.93 -3.06
C PRO A 146 4.03 15.61 -2.49
N MET A 147 3.51 15.67 -1.29
CA MET A 147 2.80 14.56 -0.64
C MET A 147 1.53 14.13 -1.37
N ALA A 148 0.99 14.98 -2.24
CA ALA A 148 -0.14 14.67 -3.12
C ALA A 148 0.25 13.75 -4.28
N THR A 149 1.54 13.57 -4.57
CA THR A 149 2.04 12.71 -5.67
C THR A 149 1.59 11.27 -5.47
N TYR A 150 1.04 10.66 -6.52
CA TYR A 150 0.63 9.26 -6.49
C TYR A 150 1.82 8.30 -6.41
N SER A 151 1.62 7.26 -5.68
CA SER A 151 2.52 6.12 -5.54
C SER A 151 1.69 4.84 -5.46
N ALA A 152 2.36 3.71 -5.30
CA ALA A 152 1.71 2.43 -5.08
C ALA A 152 2.27 1.73 -3.84
N VAL A 153 1.46 0.88 -3.24
CA VAL A 153 1.85 0.05 -2.11
C VAL A 153 1.21 -1.33 -2.24
N CYS A 154 1.98 -2.36 -1.94
CA CYS A 154 1.45 -3.68 -1.63
C CYS A 154 1.45 -3.83 -0.11
N ILE A 155 0.28 -4.02 0.48
CA ILE A 155 0.11 -4.14 1.92
C ILE A 155 -0.64 -5.41 2.26
N GLY A 156 -0.13 -6.17 3.23
CA GLY A 156 -0.79 -7.38 3.71
C GLY A 156 -1.16 -7.26 5.17
N PHE A 157 -2.36 -7.71 5.51
CA PHE A 157 -2.88 -7.73 6.86
C PHE A 157 -3.20 -9.16 7.29
N THR A 158 -2.86 -9.55 8.51
CA THR A 158 -3.54 -10.68 9.15
C THR A 158 -5.01 -10.31 9.37
N ILE A 159 -5.89 -11.30 9.56
CA ILE A 159 -7.31 -11.02 9.80
C ILE A 159 -7.52 -10.16 11.06
N GLU A 160 -6.74 -10.40 12.11
CA GLU A 160 -6.79 -9.63 13.36
C GLU A 160 -6.39 -8.15 13.11
N ALA A 161 -5.29 -7.93 12.36
CA ALA A 161 -4.85 -6.58 12.00
C ALA A 161 -5.86 -5.87 11.10
N LEU A 162 -6.47 -6.58 10.15
CA LEU A 162 -7.48 -5.99 9.25
C LEU A 162 -8.74 -5.55 10.02
N ILE A 163 -9.20 -6.32 10.98
CA ILE A 163 -10.34 -5.96 11.85
C ILE A 163 -10.02 -4.69 12.67
N HIS A 164 -8.80 -4.56 13.18
CA HIS A 164 -8.39 -3.36 13.92
C HIS A 164 -8.17 -2.13 13.03
N TYR A 165 -7.89 -2.34 11.73
CA TYR A 165 -7.69 -1.26 10.77
C TYR A 165 -9.03 -0.66 10.30
N MET A 166 -10.12 -1.43 10.27
CA MET A 166 -11.46 -1.03 9.83
C MET A 166 -12.25 -0.28 10.90
#